data_395dd0db46cedc22e16aa424381c8d38
#
_entry.id   395dd0db46cedc22e16aa424381c8d38
#
_cell.length_a   1.000
_cell.length_b   1.000
_cell.length_c   1.000
_cell.angle_alpha   90.00
_cell.angle_beta   90.00
_cell.angle_gamma   90.00
#
_symmetry.space_group_name_H-M   'P 1'
#
loop_
_entity.id
_entity.type
_entity.pdbx_description
1 polymer ?
#
loop_
_entity_poly.entity_id
_entity_poly.type
_entity_poly.pdbx_seq_one_letter_code
_entity_poly.pdbx_strand_id
1 'polypeptide(L)'
;MLDKDKVLEALSRVNDPELHRSLTDLKMVRDVQVRGGKVEVTIALTVPNCPFKSQIEADVRAAIQAIPGAEEVGVHLTTMTEEERKATFGEPAEGSAARYNHINRVVAVMSGKGGVGKSLVTGLLATALAREGYQVGVLDADITGPSIPMLFGLHGPVEPGPVGIRPLQSRTGIKVISMNFLLASEDQPVIWRGPLIGKAITQLWGDVMWGDLDYLLVDLPPGTSDASLTTMQSLPVNGIVMVTTPQSLSAMIVRKAVHMAQAVGVPIVGVVENMAYFICPDTGKRHFIFGPSHVSEVMLTAGAPLLAQLPIDSQVAAMCDAGKIETVTLAEIPALLNAFIQAVPVTERRPA
;
A
#
# COMPACT_ATOMS: atom_id res chain seq x y z
N MET A 1 6.86 -5.26 46.39
CA MET A 1 6.68 -6.70 46.27
C MET A 1 6.20 -6.96 44.87
N LEU A 2 6.69 -7.98 44.15
CA LEU A 2 6.22 -8.36 42.86
C LEU A 2 4.80 -8.94 42.97
N ASP A 3 3.84 -8.38 42.26
CA ASP A 3 2.43 -8.78 42.27
C ASP A 3 1.82 -8.69 40.87
N LYS A 4 0.59 -9.20 40.73
CA LYS A 4 -0.14 -9.24 39.45
C LYS A 4 -0.37 -7.84 38.86
N ASP A 5 -0.65 -6.84 39.70
CA ASP A 5 -0.98 -5.49 39.25
C ASP A 5 0.23 -4.80 38.62
N LYS A 6 1.43 -4.99 39.17
CA LYS A 6 2.66 -4.48 38.56
C LYS A 6 2.99 -5.13 37.24
N VAL A 7 2.70 -6.43 37.09
CA VAL A 7 2.86 -7.12 35.80
C VAL A 7 1.85 -6.57 34.77
N LEU A 8 0.59 -6.38 35.14
CA LEU A 8 -0.41 -5.78 34.25
C LEU A 8 -0.05 -4.33 33.89
N GLU A 9 0.48 -3.54 34.84
CA GLU A 9 0.97 -2.20 34.53
C GLU A 9 2.15 -2.20 33.55
N ALA A 10 3.09 -3.14 33.67
CA ALA A 10 4.18 -3.28 32.73
C ALA A 10 3.66 -3.68 31.33
N LEU A 11 2.72 -4.63 31.29
CA LEU A 11 2.10 -5.07 30.03
C LEU A 11 1.21 -4.01 29.36
N SER A 12 0.70 -3.04 30.12
CA SER A 12 -0.06 -1.92 29.53
C SER A 12 0.80 -0.96 28.70
N ARG A 13 2.13 -1.07 28.82
CA ARG A 13 3.10 -0.31 28.03
C ARG A 13 3.61 -1.07 26.80
N VAL A 14 3.28 -2.36 26.69
CA VAL A 14 3.61 -3.18 25.53
C VAL A 14 2.48 -3.06 24.52
N ASN A 15 2.77 -2.57 23.31
CA ASN A 15 1.81 -2.40 22.26
C ASN A 15 1.87 -3.57 21.26
N ASP A 16 0.71 -3.94 20.72
CA ASP A 16 0.63 -4.78 19.55
C ASP A 16 1.21 -4.02 18.34
N PRO A 17 2.20 -4.61 17.62
CA PRO A 17 2.87 -3.90 16.52
C PRO A 17 1.97 -3.59 15.32
N GLU A 18 0.86 -4.32 15.16
CA GLU A 18 -0.07 -4.16 14.05
C GLU A 18 -1.20 -3.16 14.36
N LEU A 19 -1.66 -3.15 15.61
CA LEU A 19 -2.79 -2.34 16.05
C LEU A 19 -2.38 -1.06 16.81
N HIS A 20 -1.10 -0.93 17.16
CA HIS A 20 -0.52 0.20 17.92
C HIS A 20 -1.28 0.53 19.21
N ARG A 21 -1.87 -0.48 19.84
CA ARG A 21 -2.59 -0.40 21.12
C ARG A 21 -2.01 -1.38 22.12
N SER A 22 -2.13 -1.04 23.41
CA SER A 22 -1.56 -1.89 24.47
C SER A 22 -2.21 -3.28 24.49
N LEU A 23 -1.42 -4.30 24.87
CA LEU A 23 -1.92 -5.68 24.99
C LEU A 23 -3.05 -5.80 26.01
N THR A 24 -3.07 -4.93 27.02
CA THR A 24 -4.13 -4.89 28.03
C THR A 24 -5.42 -4.28 27.46
N ASP A 25 -5.34 -3.18 26.70
CA ASP A 25 -6.50 -2.56 26.04
C ASP A 25 -7.13 -3.49 25.00
N LEU A 26 -6.30 -4.27 24.31
CA LEU A 26 -6.72 -5.29 23.35
C LEU A 26 -7.20 -6.58 24.02
N LYS A 27 -7.23 -6.65 25.38
CA LYS A 27 -7.61 -7.84 26.14
C LYS A 27 -6.82 -9.10 25.76
N MET A 28 -5.58 -8.90 25.30
CA MET A 28 -4.70 -10.00 24.91
C MET A 28 -4.07 -10.71 26.13
N VAL A 29 -4.01 -10.06 27.29
CA VAL A 29 -3.49 -10.66 28.53
C VAL A 29 -4.58 -11.54 29.14
N ARG A 30 -4.47 -12.88 28.95
CA ARG A 30 -5.48 -13.84 29.42
C ARG A 30 -5.27 -14.25 30.88
N ASP A 31 -4.03 -14.53 31.25
CA ASP A 31 -3.70 -14.94 32.63
C ASP A 31 -2.32 -14.41 33.05
N VAL A 32 -2.18 -14.10 34.32
CA VAL A 32 -0.92 -13.68 34.96
C VAL A 32 -0.82 -14.41 36.28
N GLN A 33 0.23 -15.21 36.45
CA GLN A 33 0.57 -15.91 37.68
C GLN A 33 1.92 -15.42 38.20
N VAL A 34 1.94 -15.04 39.48
CA VAL A 34 3.16 -14.60 40.18
C VAL A 34 3.38 -15.52 41.38
N ARG A 35 4.52 -16.18 41.42
CA ARG A 35 4.91 -17.08 42.53
C ARG A 35 6.36 -16.81 42.94
N GLY A 36 6.55 -16.06 43.99
CA GLY A 36 7.90 -15.61 44.36
C GLY A 36 8.50 -14.71 43.30
N GLY A 37 9.69 -15.02 42.79
CA GLY A 37 10.33 -14.32 41.68
C GLY A 37 9.95 -14.83 40.27
N LYS A 38 9.10 -15.86 40.18
CA LYS A 38 8.66 -16.43 38.90
C LYS A 38 7.33 -15.82 38.43
N VAL A 39 7.30 -15.38 37.17
CA VAL A 39 6.11 -14.80 36.51
C VAL A 39 5.78 -15.64 35.28
N GLU A 40 4.56 -16.16 35.22
CA GLU A 40 4.01 -16.85 34.04
C GLU A 40 2.86 -16.02 33.51
N VAL A 41 2.93 -15.68 32.22
CA VAL A 41 1.86 -14.94 31.53
C VAL A 41 1.36 -15.68 30.31
N THR A 42 0.04 -15.62 30.08
CA THR A 42 -0.57 -16.15 28.87
C THR A 42 -1.13 -14.99 28.04
N ILE A 43 -0.59 -14.84 26.82
CA ILE A 43 -1.00 -13.84 25.86
C ILE A 43 -1.82 -14.51 24.74
N ALA A 44 -3.03 -14.02 24.51
CA ALA A 44 -3.91 -14.48 23.43
C ALA A 44 -3.70 -13.57 22.19
N LEU A 45 -3.08 -14.14 21.16
CA LEU A 45 -2.89 -13.46 19.87
C LEU A 45 -4.24 -13.29 19.16
N THR A 46 -4.41 -12.21 18.44
CA THR A 46 -5.66 -11.87 17.74
C THR A 46 -5.99 -12.82 16.59
N VAL A 47 -4.96 -13.45 15.99
CA VAL A 47 -5.10 -14.44 14.91
C VAL A 47 -4.08 -15.56 15.07
N PRO A 48 -4.36 -16.79 14.56
CA PRO A 48 -3.47 -17.96 14.73
C PRO A 48 -2.08 -17.75 14.14
N ASN A 49 -1.99 -17.14 12.95
CA ASN A 49 -0.76 -16.92 12.20
C ASN A 49 -0.26 -15.47 12.33
N CYS A 50 -0.14 -14.97 13.58
CA CYS A 50 0.38 -13.63 13.79
C CYS A 50 1.85 -13.55 13.36
N PRO A 51 2.21 -12.70 12.37
CA PRO A 51 3.60 -12.54 11.92
C PRO A 51 4.49 -11.92 12.98
N PHE A 52 3.91 -11.18 13.94
CA PHE A 52 4.60 -10.51 15.05
C PHE A 52 4.70 -11.36 16.32
N LYS A 53 4.34 -12.64 16.24
CA LYS A 53 4.35 -13.56 17.39
C LYS A 53 5.65 -13.50 18.21
N SER A 54 6.80 -13.60 17.53
CA SER A 54 8.10 -13.60 18.19
C SER A 54 8.47 -12.23 18.79
N GLN A 55 8.05 -11.15 18.14
CA GLN A 55 8.25 -9.80 18.65
C GLN A 55 7.41 -9.55 19.91
N ILE A 56 6.11 -9.88 19.86
CA ILE A 56 5.22 -9.74 21.03
C ILE A 56 5.76 -10.54 22.23
N GLU A 57 6.23 -11.78 21.98
CA GLU A 57 6.83 -12.59 23.04
C GLU A 57 8.06 -11.93 23.65
N ALA A 58 8.95 -11.38 22.82
CA ALA A 58 10.17 -10.71 23.26
C ALA A 58 9.86 -9.44 24.05
N ASP A 59 8.93 -8.62 23.55
CA ASP A 59 8.53 -7.35 24.20
C ASP A 59 7.84 -7.58 25.55
N VAL A 60 6.95 -8.58 25.62
CA VAL A 60 6.32 -9.01 26.88
C VAL A 60 7.36 -9.50 27.89
N ARG A 61 8.30 -10.35 27.44
CA ARG A 61 9.38 -10.86 28.29
C ARG A 61 10.25 -9.73 28.83
N ALA A 62 10.67 -8.81 27.97
CA ALA A 62 11.50 -7.66 28.34
C ALA A 62 10.78 -6.74 29.34
N ALA A 63 9.50 -6.46 29.13
CA ALA A 63 8.71 -5.60 30.01
C ALA A 63 8.58 -6.20 31.43
N ILE A 64 8.40 -7.51 31.55
CA ILE A 64 8.28 -8.18 32.82
C ILE A 64 9.66 -8.29 33.52
N GLN A 65 10.73 -8.60 32.79
CA GLN A 65 12.09 -8.68 33.32
C GLN A 65 12.58 -7.34 33.89
N ALA A 66 12.06 -6.22 33.41
CA ALA A 66 12.36 -4.90 33.92
C ALA A 66 11.74 -4.63 35.31
N ILE A 67 10.83 -5.48 35.80
CA ILE A 67 10.20 -5.32 37.13
C ILE A 67 11.14 -5.84 38.22
N PRO A 68 11.49 -5.04 39.25
CA PRO A 68 12.33 -5.49 40.35
C PRO A 68 11.73 -6.71 41.07
N GLY A 69 12.51 -7.81 41.13
CA GLY A 69 12.11 -9.07 41.74
C GLY A 69 11.53 -10.11 40.78
N ALA A 70 11.44 -9.82 39.47
CA ALA A 70 11.16 -10.82 38.46
C ALA A 70 12.46 -11.55 38.09
N GLU A 71 12.61 -12.80 38.51
CA GLU A 71 13.81 -13.62 38.32
C GLU A 71 13.64 -14.58 37.13
N GLU A 72 12.45 -15.16 36.98
CA GLU A 72 12.11 -16.09 35.89
C GLU A 72 10.80 -15.66 35.20
N VAL A 73 10.81 -15.58 33.85
CA VAL A 73 9.65 -15.14 33.08
C VAL A 73 9.29 -16.18 32.02
N GLY A 74 8.11 -16.78 32.18
CA GLY A 74 7.48 -17.65 31.21
C GLY A 74 6.40 -16.89 30.43
N VAL A 75 6.45 -16.96 29.09
CA VAL A 75 5.44 -16.37 28.20
C VAL A 75 4.80 -17.49 27.38
N HIS A 76 3.50 -17.66 27.56
CA HIS A 76 2.70 -18.64 26.81
C HIS A 76 1.81 -17.94 25.81
N LEU A 77 1.97 -18.26 24.54
CA LEU A 77 1.15 -17.69 23.48
C LEU A 77 0.00 -18.66 23.13
N THR A 78 -1.19 -18.12 23.04
CA THR A 78 -2.40 -18.81 22.58
C THR A 78 -3.08 -17.91 21.53
N THR A 79 -4.27 -18.30 21.08
CA THR A 79 -5.05 -17.50 20.13
C THR A 79 -6.40 -17.15 20.75
N MET A 80 -6.90 -15.94 20.49
CA MET A 80 -8.26 -15.55 20.87
C MET A 80 -9.28 -16.44 20.20
N THR A 81 -10.31 -16.78 20.94
CA THR A 81 -11.52 -17.39 20.35
C THR A 81 -12.25 -16.35 19.50
N GLU A 82 -13.14 -16.82 18.64
CA GLU A 82 -13.98 -15.91 17.84
C GLU A 82 -14.85 -14.99 18.73
N GLU A 83 -15.34 -15.53 19.85
CA GLU A 83 -16.12 -14.77 20.83
C GLU A 83 -15.28 -13.68 21.52
N GLU A 84 -14.05 -14.00 21.95
CA GLU A 84 -13.12 -13.04 22.55
C GLU A 84 -12.75 -11.94 21.54
N ARG A 85 -12.53 -12.30 20.28
CA ARG A 85 -12.24 -11.35 19.21
C ARG A 85 -13.44 -10.42 18.96
N LYS A 86 -14.65 -10.95 18.85
CA LYS A 86 -15.88 -10.15 18.73
C LYS A 86 -16.12 -9.24 19.93
N ALA A 87 -15.83 -9.72 21.14
CA ALA A 87 -15.97 -8.92 22.35
C ALA A 87 -14.94 -7.77 22.47
N THR A 88 -13.80 -7.89 21.78
CA THR A 88 -12.72 -6.89 21.79
C THR A 88 -12.85 -5.89 20.65
N PHE A 89 -13.16 -6.36 19.45
CA PHE A 89 -13.16 -5.56 18.21
C PHE A 89 -14.56 -5.25 17.69
N GLY A 90 -15.58 -5.92 18.20
CA GLY A 90 -16.94 -5.91 17.66
C GLY A 90 -17.12 -6.97 16.57
N GLU A 91 -18.32 -7.07 16.03
CA GLU A 91 -18.54 -7.85 14.83
C GLU A 91 -17.81 -7.23 13.63
N PRO A 92 -17.21 -8.04 12.71
CA PRO A 92 -16.62 -7.51 11.50
C PRO A 92 -17.69 -6.74 10.69
N ALA A 93 -17.61 -5.43 10.70
CA ALA A 93 -18.46 -4.57 9.90
C ALA A 93 -17.66 -4.05 8.69
N GLU A 94 -18.35 -3.75 7.59
CA GLU A 94 -17.72 -3.09 6.44
C GLU A 94 -16.97 -1.83 6.91
N GLY A 95 -15.69 -1.69 6.52
CA GLY A 95 -14.84 -0.57 6.90
C GLY A 95 -14.25 -0.63 8.31
N SER A 96 -14.30 -1.78 8.99
CA SER A 96 -13.79 -1.91 10.36
C SER A 96 -12.30 -1.64 10.51
N ALA A 97 -11.50 -1.94 9.48
CA ALA A 97 -10.06 -1.68 9.47
C ALA A 97 -9.73 -0.19 9.30
N ALA A 98 -10.62 0.61 8.72
CA ALA A 98 -10.38 2.03 8.46
C ALA A 98 -10.02 2.83 9.72
N ARG A 99 -10.51 2.42 10.90
CA ARG A 99 -10.20 3.06 12.20
C ARG A 99 -8.75 2.90 12.64
N TYR A 100 -8.04 1.95 12.05
CA TYR A 100 -6.64 1.63 12.36
C TYR A 100 -5.69 2.05 11.24
N ASN A 101 -6.24 2.69 10.18
CA ASN A 101 -5.49 3.15 9.04
C ASN A 101 -5.20 4.66 9.18
N HIS A 102 -3.94 5.01 9.10
CA HIS A 102 -3.48 6.40 9.13
C HIS A 102 -2.62 6.65 7.88
N ILE A 103 -3.24 7.14 6.82
CA ILE A 103 -2.60 7.34 5.53
C ILE A 103 -2.43 8.84 5.31
N ASN A 104 -1.16 9.29 5.17
CA ASN A 104 -0.85 10.70 4.98
C ASN A 104 -1.30 11.22 3.62
N ARG A 105 -1.00 10.49 2.56
CA ARG A 105 -1.30 10.88 1.17
C ARG A 105 -1.84 9.70 0.38
N VAL A 106 -2.97 9.91 -0.26
CA VAL A 106 -3.55 9.00 -1.24
C VAL A 106 -3.37 9.60 -2.62
N VAL A 107 -2.59 8.95 -3.49
CA VAL A 107 -2.27 9.48 -4.82
C VAL A 107 -2.71 8.48 -5.87
N ALA A 108 -3.62 8.92 -6.74
CA ALA A 108 -4.09 8.12 -7.85
C ALA A 108 -3.12 8.22 -9.04
N VAL A 109 -2.83 7.09 -9.67
CA VAL A 109 -2.08 7.04 -10.93
C VAL A 109 -3.07 6.73 -12.05
N MET A 110 -3.14 7.62 -13.00
CA MET A 110 -4.17 7.65 -14.04
C MET A 110 -3.55 7.71 -15.42
N SER A 111 -4.24 7.15 -16.41
CA SER A 111 -3.88 7.30 -17.81
C SER A 111 -5.11 7.50 -18.68
N GLY A 112 -4.95 8.21 -19.76
CA GLY A 112 -6.06 8.43 -20.72
C GLY A 112 -6.43 7.19 -21.54
N LYS A 113 -5.51 6.24 -21.73
CA LYS A 113 -5.71 4.99 -22.49
C LYS A 113 -4.93 3.83 -21.85
N GLY A 114 -5.29 2.60 -22.16
CA GLY A 114 -4.53 1.41 -21.80
C GLY A 114 -3.18 1.31 -22.53
N GLY A 115 -2.24 0.55 -21.95
CA GLY A 115 -0.95 0.24 -22.59
C GLY A 115 0.10 1.35 -22.53
N VAL A 116 -0.11 2.42 -21.76
CA VAL A 116 0.89 3.50 -21.60
C VAL A 116 1.91 3.21 -20.48
N GLY A 117 1.77 2.09 -19.77
CA GLY A 117 2.64 1.73 -18.64
C GLY A 117 2.27 2.40 -17.32
N LYS A 118 0.99 2.70 -17.10
CA LYS A 118 0.46 3.27 -15.84
C LYS A 118 0.92 2.47 -14.62
N SER A 119 0.65 1.18 -14.58
CA SER A 119 1.01 0.29 -13.48
C SER A 119 2.53 0.14 -13.28
N LEU A 120 3.32 0.19 -14.38
CA LEU A 120 4.77 0.28 -14.31
C LEU A 120 5.20 1.53 -13.55
N VAL A 121 4.65 2.71 -13.90
CA VAL A 121 4.95 3.98 -13.22
C VAL A 121 4.53 3.92 -11.76
N THR A 122 3.36 3.35 -11.45
CA THR A 122 2.89 3.12 -10.06
C THR A 122 3.90 2.30 -9.28
N GLY A 123 4.34 1.17 -9.82
CA GLY A 123 5.30 0.28 -9.16
C GLY A 123 6.70 0.89 -9.02
N LEU A 124 7.20 1.60 -10.04
CA LEU A 124 8.48 2.32 -9.97
C LEU A 124 8.45 3.40 -8.89
N LEU A 125 7.37 4.17 -8.82
CA LEU A 125 7.20 5.22 -7.83
C LEU A 125 7.09 4.64 -6.42
N ALA A 126 6.30 3.57 -6.22
CA ALA A 126 6.21 2.86 -4.95
C ALA A 126 7.57 2.34 -4.48
N THR A 127 8.32 1.71 -5.39
CA THR A 127 9.67 1.19 -5.11
C THR A 127 10.64 2.31 -4.75
N ALA A 128 10.61 3.43 -5.48
CA ALA A 128 11.47 4.57 -5.23
C ALA A 128 11.20 5.20 -3.84
N LEU A 129 9.92 5.38 -3.49
CA LEU A 129 9.50 5.87 -2.19
C LEU A 129 9.94 4.93 -1.05
N ALA A 130 9.74 3.61 -1.21
CA ALA A 130 10.14 2.64 -0.19
C ALA A 130 11.67 2.60 0.02
N ARG A 131 12.46 2.75 -1.05
CA ARG A 131 13.93 2.85 -0.95
C ARG A 131 14.41 4.08 -0.17
N GLU A 132 13.65 5.17 -0.17
CA GLU A 132 13.91 6.36 0.64
C GLU A 132 13.34 6.24 2.07
N GLY A 133 12.80 5.06 2.44
CA GLY A 133 12.30 4.75 3.77
C GLY A 133 10.90 5.29 4.06
N TYR A 134 10.10 5.63 3.04
CA TYR A 134 8.68 5.93 3.23
C TYR A 134 7.88 4.63 3.42
N GLN A 135 6.85 4.68 4.27
CA GLN A 135 5.87 3.62 4.39
C GLN A 135 4.88 3.70 3.22
N VAL A 136 4.88 2.70 2.36
CA VAL A 136 4.15 2.74 1.08
C VAL A 136 3.14 1.61 0.97
N GLY A 137 1.93 1.97 0.52
CA GLY A 137 0.92 1.03 0.06
C GLY A 137 0.61 1.19 -1.43
N VAL A 138 0.18 0.12 -2.07
CA VAL A 138 -0.34 0.13 -3.45
C VAL A 138 -1.69 -0.57 -3.47
N LEU A 139 -2.72 0.15 -3.88
CA LEU A 139 -4.04 -0.38 -4.17
C LEU A 139 -4.19 -0.53 -5.69
N ASP A 140 -4.24 -1.76 -6.17
CA ASP A 140 -4.56 -2.07 -7.56
C ASP A 140 -6.08 -2.00 -7.75
N ALA A 141 -6.54 -0.91 -8.32
CA ALA A 141 -7.95 -0.65 -8.62
C ALA A 141 -8.34 -1.03 -10.06
N ASP A 142 -7.41 -1.54 -10.87
CA ASP A 142 -7.71 -2.10 -12.19
C ASP A 142 -8.22 -3.53 -12.07
N ILE A 143 -9.48 -3.67 -11.65
CA ILE A 143 -10.11 -4.97 -11.38
C ILE A 143 -10.19 -5.85 -12.63
N THR A 144 -10.22 -5.24 -13.82
CA THR A 144 -10.39 -5.96 -15.09
C THR A 144 -9.09 -6.48 -15.67
N GLY A 145 -7.96 -5.87 -15.31
CA GLY A 145 -6.64 -6.25 -15.80
C GLY A 145 -5.56 -5.95 -14.75
N PRO A 146 -5.70 -6.52 -13.54
CA PRO A 146 -4.78 -6.23 -12.45
C PRO A 146 -3.37 -6.69 -12.80
N SER A 147 -2.41 -5.78 -12.73
CA SER A 147 -1.01 -6.04 -13.10
C SER A 147 -0.01 -5.80 -11.97
N ILE A 148 -0.41 -5.08 -10.94
CA ILE A 148 0.46 -4.78 -9.79
C ILE A 148 0.98 -6.04 -9.09
N PRO A 149 0.18 -7.09 -8.81
CA PRO A 149 0.69 -8.33 -8.23
C PRO A 149 1.85 -8.93 -9.00
N MET A 150 1.72 -9.02 -10.33
CA MET A 150 2.75 -9.58 -11.22
C MET A 150 4.04 -8.77 -11.16
N LEU A 151 3.96 -7.43 -11.16
CA LEU A 151 5.14 -6.56 -11.11
C LEU A 151 5.98 -6.78 -9.84
N PHE A 152 5.33 -7.05 -8.71
CA PHE A 152 5.98 -7.30 -7.42
C PHE A 152 6.27 -8.79 -7.15
N GLY A 153 5.83 -9.69 -8.03
CA GLY A 153 5.95 -11.14 -7.84
C GLY A 153 5.19 -11.64 -6.62
N LEU A 154 4.00 -11.06 -6.38
CA LEU A 154 3.12 -11.41 -5.30
C LEU A 154 2.00 -12.31 -5.79
N HIS A 155 1.80 -13.42 -5.11
CA HIS A 155 0.82 -14.47 -5.45
C HIS A 155 0.08 -14.94 -4.21
N GLY A 156 -1.08 -15.52 -4.44
CA GLY A 156 -1.85 -16.22 -3.43
C GLY A 156 -2.92 -15.37 -2.74
N PRO A 157 -3.74 -16.01 -1.92
CA PRO A 157 -4.80 -15.34 -1.21
C PRO A 157 -4.24 -14.44 -0.10
N VAL A 158 -4.97 -13.38 0.19
CA VAL A 158 -4.74 -12.58 1.39
C VAL A 158 -5.18 -13.33 2.64
N GLU A 159 -4.55 -13.03 3.76
CA GLU A 159 -4.92 -13.59 5.05
C GLU A 159 -5.84 -12.65 5.84
N PRO A 160 -6.77 -13.21 6.63
CA PRO A 160 -7.54 -12.40 7.56
C PRO A 160 -6.63 -11.84 8.66
N GLY A 161 -6.77 -10.55 8.93
CA GLY A 161 -6.17 -9.88 10.07
C GLY A 161 -7.12 -9.78 11.27
N PRO A 162 -6.68 -9.13 12.37
CA PRO A 162 -7.50 -8.99 13.58
C PRO A 162 -8.81 -8.22 13.35
N VAL A 163 -8.79 -7.20 12.48
CA VAL A 163 -9.94 -6.31 12.23
C VAL A 163 -10.29 -6.15 10.75
N GLY A 164 -9.65 -6.93 9.87
CA GLY A 164 -9.86 -6.83 8.42
C GLY A 164 -8.95 -7.75 7.63
N ILE A 165 -8.60 -7.35 6.42
CA ILE A 165 -7.76 -8.10 5.49
C ILE A 165 -6.32 -7.59 5.59
N ARG A 166 -5.33 -8.48 5.73
CA ARG A 166 -3.93 -8.10 5.62
C ARG A 166 -3.54 -7.93 4.16
N PRO A 167 -2.97 -6.79 3.77
CA PRO A 167 -2.36 -6.66 2.46
C PRO A 167 -1.13 -7.57 2.37
N LEU A 168 -0.83 -8.07 1.17
CA LEU A 168 0.45 -8.75 0.95
C LEU A 168 1.59 -7.72 1.02
N GLN A 169 2.77 -8.18 1.44
CA GLN A 169 3.96 -7.34 1.51
C GLN A 169 4.97 -7.77 0.46
N SER A 170 5.52 -6.81 -0.25
CA SER A 170 6.64 -7.02 -1.15
C SER A 170 7.95 -7.24 -0.39
N ARG A 171 9.03 -7.52 -1.10
CA ARG A 171 10.36 -7.77 -0.49
C ARG A 171 10.91 -6.55 0.27
N THR A 172 10.55 -5.34 -0.14
CA THR A 172 10.94 -4.08 0.52
C THR A 172 9.87 -3.56 1.49
N GLY A 173 8.84 -4.36 1.79
CA GLY A 173 7.81 -4.02 2.77
C GLY A 173 6.66 -3.19 2.22
N ILE A 174 6.57 -2.98 0.90
CA ILE A 174 5.43 -2.27 0.29
C ILE A 174 4.17 -3.12 0.49
N LYS A 175 3.12 -2.53 1.07
CA LYS A 175 1.83 -3.19 1.27
C LYS A 175 1.03 -3.14 -0.03
N VAL A 176 0.64 -4.30 -0.54
CA VAL A 176 -0.08 -4.42 -1.83
C VAL A 176 -1.40 -5.13 -1.63
N ILE A 177 -2.46 -4.56 -2.19
CA ILE A 177 -3.76 -5.21 -2.33
C ILE A 177 -4.25 -5.12 -3.77
N SER A 178 -4.81 -6.21 -4.27
CA SER A 178 -5.47 -6.31 -5.56
C SER A 178 -6.67 -7.26 -5.45
N MET A 179 -7.65 -7.06 -6.31
CA MET A 179 -8.79 -8.01 -6.42
C MET A 179 -8.34 -9.43 -6.74
N ASN A 180 -7.24 -9.61 -7.47
CA ASN A 180 -6.70 -10.94 -7.76
C ASN A 180 -6.44 -11.79 -6.53
N PHE A 181 -6.04 -11.17 -5.42
CA PHE A 181 -5.77 -11.88 -4.17
C PHE A 181 -7.04 -12.38 -3.45
N LEU A 182 -8.22 -11.90 -3.88
CA LEU A 182 -9.52 -12.30 -3.32
C LEU A 182 -10.26 -13.31 -4.21
N LEU A 183 -9.72 -13.60 -5.40
CA LEU A 183 -10.30 -14.58 -6.33
C LEU A 183 -9.84 -16.00 -5.99
N ALA A 184 -10.68 -16.98 -6.30
CA ALA A 184 -10.32 -18.39 -6.15
C ALA A 184 -9.21 -18.83 -7.12
N SER A 185 -9.05 -18.14 -8.24
CA SER A 185 -7.98 -18.34 -9.24
C SER A 185 -7.63 -16.98 -9.86
N GLU A 186 -6.33 -16.72 -10.05
CA GLU A 186 -5.82 -15.49 -10.67
C GLU A 186 -6.29 -15.31 -12.13
N ASP A 187 -6.58 -16.41 -12.83
CA ASP A 187 -7.07 -16.42 -14.21
C ASP A 187 -8.59 -16.24 -14.31
N GLN A 188 -9.30 -16.11 -13.19
CA GLN A 188 -10.75 -15.97 -13.22
C GLN A 188 -11.15 -14.58 -13.71
N PRO A 189 -11.90 -14.47 -14.84
CA PRO A 189 -12.33 -13.18 -15.33
C PRO A 189 -13.35 -12.54 -14.38
N VAL A 190 -13.11 -11.29 -14.03
CA VAL A 190 -14.02 -10.48 -13.22
C VAL A 190 -14.96 -9.72 -14.12
N ILE A 191 -16.22 -10.13 -14.20
CA ILE A 191 -17.26 -9.47 -15.00
C ILE A 191 -18.16 -8.66 -14.06
N TRP A 192 -17.70 -7.47 -13.65
CA TRP A 192 -18.47 -6.62 -12.76
C TRP A 192 -18.98 -5.37 -13.48
N ARG A 193 -20.16 -4.92 -13.06
CA ARG A 193 -20.72 -3.64 -13.50
C ARG A 193 -20.30 -2.53 -12.57
N GLY A 194 -20.30 -1.28 -13.04
CA GLY A 194 -19.81 -0.10 -12.34
C GLY A 194 -20.13 -0.01 -10.83
N PRO A 195 -21.39 -0.19 -10.39
CA PRO A 195 -21.72 -0.13 -8.95
C PRO A 195 -21.01 -1.18 -8.08
N LEU A 196 -20.76 -2.39 -8.63
CA LEU A 196 -20.04 -3.45 -7.92
C LEU A 196 -18.54 -3.12 -7.82
N ILE A 197 -17.97 -2.49 -8.85
CA ILE A 197 -16.57 -2.02 -8.83
C ILE A 197 -16.40 -0.99 -7.72
N GLY A 198 -17.28 0.01 -7.64
CA GLY A 198 -17.22 1.03 -6.59
C GLY A 198 -17.30 0.42 -5.18
N LYS A 199 -18.23 -0.53 -4.97
CA LYS A 199 -18.35 -1.23 -3.70
C LYS A 199 -17.06 -1.99 -3.35
N ALA A 200 -16.48 -2.72 -4.31
CA ALA A 200 -15.24 -3.45 -4.09
C ALA A 200 -14.07 -2.53 -3.73
N ILE A 201 -13.92 -1.41 -4.43
CA ILE A 201 -12.88 -0.42 -4.11
C ILE A 201 -13.07 0.17 -2.71
N THR A 202 -14.31 0.50 -2.34
CA THR A 202 -14.62 0.97 -0.98
C THR A 202 -14.28 -0.09 0.07
N GLN A 203 -14.53 -1.36 -0.22
CA GLN A 203 -14.14 -2.46 0.65
C GLN A 203 -12.62 -2.63 0.73
N LEU A 204 -11.89 -2.60 -0.40
CA LEU A 204 -10.43 -2.66 -0.41
C LEU A 204 -9.78 -1.47 0.32
N TRP A 205 -10.46 -0.34 0.37
CA TRP A 205 -10.05 0.81 1.17
C TRP A 205 -10.32 0.61 2.66
N GLY A 206 -11.54 0.20 3.02
CA GLY A 206 -12.05 0.20 4.40
C GLY A 206 -11.77 -1.09 5.17
N ASP A 207 -11.68 -2.24 4.49
CA ASP A 207 -11.52 -3.54 5.12
C ASP A 207 -10.06 -4.01 5.14
N VAL A 208 -9.16 -3.33 4.40
CA VAL A 208 -7.73 -3.64 4.41
C VAL A 208 -7.02 -2.91 5.55
N MET A 209 -6.19 -3.64 6.26
CA MET A 209 -5.35 -3.14 7.35
C MET A 209 -4.09 -2.47 6.79
N TRP A 210 -4.26 -1.24 6.32
CA TRP A 210 -3.15 -0.45 5.81
C TRP A 210 -2.18 -0.01 6.90
N GLY A 211 -2.70 0.20 8.14
CA GLY A 211 -1.93 0.73 9.25
C GLY A 211 -1.39 2.14 8.95
N ASP A 212 -0.17 2.42 9.37
CA ASP A 212 0.47 3.69 9.11
C ASP A 212 1.15 3.69 7.73
N LEU A 213 0.78 4.64 6.87
CA LEU A 213 1.39 4.86 5.56
C LEU A 213 1.71 6.34 5.34
N ASP A 214 2.87 6.61 4.75
CA ASP A 214 3.19 7.93 4.19
C ASP A 214 2.45 8.16 2.88
N TYR A 215 2.46 7.13 2.02
CA TYR A 215 1.80 7.18 0.72
C TYR A 215 1.01 5.90 0.44
N LEU A 216 -0.22 6.06 -0.04
CA LEU A 216 -0.98 5.01 -0.72
C LEU A 216 -1.13 5.40 -2.19
N LEU A 217 -0.50 4.63 -3.08
CA LEU A 217 -0.65 4.78 -4.51
C LEU A 217 -1.83 3.94 -4.99
N VAL A 218 -2.73 4.54 -5.76
CA VAL A 218 -3.91 3.87 -6.30
C VAL A 218 -3.74 3.74 -7.80
N ASP A 219 -3.52 2.53 -8.30
CA ASP A 219 -3.42 2.23 -9.73
C ASP A 219 -4.81 2.13 -10.33
N LEU A 220 -5.29 3.21 -10.99
CA LEU A 220 -6.64 3.31 -11.52
C LEU A 220 -6.85 2.42 -12.76
N PRO A 221 -8.09 2.00 -13.08
CA PRO A 221 -8.40 1.44 -14.39
C PRO A 221 -7.98 2.37 -15.53
N PRO A 222 -7.63 1.84 -16.72
CA PRO A 222 -7.23 2.67 -17.85
C PRO A 222 -8.40 3.49 -18.42
N GLY A 223 -8.08 4.67 -18.93
CA GLY A 223 -9.06 5.55 -19.58
C GLY A 223 -9.89 6.38 -18.60
N THR A 224 -10.96 6.96 -19.15
CA THR A 224 -11.90 7.83 -18.46
C THR A 224 -13.25 7.15 -18.27
N SER A 225 -13.23 5.88 -17.82
CA SER A 225 -14.42 5.07 -17.60
C SER A 225 -15.10 5.40 -16.28
N ASP A 226 -16.36 4.96 -16.14
CA ASP A 226 -17.11 5.06 -14.87
C ASP A 226 -16.37 4.40 -13.71
N ALA A 227 -15.57 3.36 -13.98
CA ALA A 227 -14.77 2.69 -12.94
C ALA A 227 -13.71 3.62 -12.34
N SER A 228 -12.98 4.37 -13.19
CA SER A 228 -11.99 5.35 -12.74
C SER A 228 -12.64 6.50 -11.96
N LEU A 229 -13.78 7.00 -12.45
CA LEU A 229 -14.56 8.05 -11.78
C LEU A 229 -15.05 7.58 -10.41
N THR A 230 -15.68 6.41 -10.36
CA THR A 230 -16.20 5.82 -9.12
C THR A 230 -15.09 5.59 -8.10
N THR A 231 -13.94 5.07 -8.53
CA THR A 231 -12.77 4.86 -7.66
C THR A 231 -12.31 6.18 -7.04
N MET A 232 -12.15 7.23 -7.84
CA MET A 232 -11.73 8.54 -7.32
C MET A 232 -12.75 9.18 -6.38
N GLN A 233 -14.05 8.95 -6.58
CA GLN A 233 -15.10 9.44 -5.70
C GLN A 233 -15.20 8.64 -4.39
N SER A 234 -14.78 7.38 -4.39
CA SER A 234 -14.85 6.49 -3.22
C SER A 234 -13.67 6.62 -2.28
N LEU A 235 -12.58 7.27 -2.70
CA LEU A 235 -11.33 7.39 -1.95
C LEU A 235 -10.99 8.86 -1.66
N PRO A 236 -10.33 9.16 -0.54
CA PRO A 236 -9.87 10.51 -0.20
C PRO A 236 -8.59 10.87 -0.97
N VAL A 237 -8.67 10.91 -2.30
CA VAL A 237 -7.52 11.16 -3.19
C VAL A 237 -7.01 12.59 -3.03
N ASN A 238 -5.72 12.74 -2.72
CA ASN A 238 -5.06 14.04 -2.52
C ASN A 238 -4.47 14.62 -3.82
N GLY A 239 -4.22 13.77 -4.82
CA GLY A 239 -3.66 14.19 -6.09
C GLY A 239 -3.61 13.07 -7.13
N ILE A 240 -3.44 13.45 -8.39
CA ILE A 240 -3.38 12.53 -9.52
C ILE A 240 -2.04 12.69 -10.23
N VAL A 241 -1.32 11.57 -10.43
CA VAL A 241 -0.22 11.48 -11.38
C VAL A 241 -0.76 10.99 -12.72
N MET A 242 -0.60 11.81 -13.76
CA MET A 242 -1.03 11.48 -15.11
C MET A 242 0.09 10.79 -15.88
N VAL A 243 -0.17 9.58 -16.37
CA VAL A 243 0.78 8.83 -17.23
C VAL A 243 0.35 8.93 -18.68
N THR A 244 1.28 9.31 -19.55
CA THR A 244 1.07 9.46 -20.99
C THR A 244 2.24 8.87 -21.80
N THR A 245 2.13 8.91 -23.12
CA THR A 245 3.18 8.53 -24.09
C THR A 245 3.30 9.62 -25.17
N PRO A 246 4.41 9.71 -25.93
CA PRO A 246 4.64 10.78 -26.93
C PRO A 246 3.60 10.92 -28.03
N GLN A 247 2.80 9.89 -28.28
CA GLN A 247 1.85 9.85 -29.39
C GLN A 247 0.79 10.97 -29.30
N SER A 248 0.57 11.71 -30.38
CA SER A 248 -0.34 12.86 -30.47
C SER A 248 -1.82 12.56 -30.12
N LEU A 249 -2.31 11.34 -30.39
CA LEU A 249 -3.64 10.89 -29.96
C LEU A 249 -3.80 10.91 -28.43
N SER A 250 -2.70 10.89 -27.68
CA SER A 250 -2.71 11.00 -26.22
C SER A 250 -3.22 12.35 -25.74
N ALA A 251 -2.97 13.45 -26.44
CA ALA A 251 -3.36 14.80 -26.00
C ALA A 251 -4.89 14.96 -25.90
N MET A 252 -5.67 14.44 -26.84
CA MET A 252 -7.14 14.50 -26.77
C MET A 252 -7.68 13.67 -25.61
N ILE A 253 -7.10 12.49 -25.39
CA ILE A 253 -7.54 11.58 -24.34
C ILE A 253 -7.12 12.11 -22.97
N VAL A 254 -5.95 12.75 -22.88
CA VAL A 254 -5.50 13.45 -21.67
C VAL A 254 -6.47 14.59 -21.31
N ARG A 255 -6.96 15.37 -22.28
CA ARG A 255 -7.97 16.41 -22.01
C ARG A 255 -9.22 15.83 -21.32
N LYS A 256 -9.70 14.67 -21.77
CA LYS A 256 -10.84 13.99 -21.12
C LYS A 256 -10.51 13.59 -19.67
N ALA A 257 -9.31 13.08 -19.45
CA ALA A 257 -8.84 12.69 -18.12
C ALA A 257 -8.70 13.91 -17.19
N VAL A 258 -8.21 15.04 -17.70
CA VAL A 258 -8.15 16.32 -16.98
C VAL A 258 -9.55 16.81 -16.59
N HIS A 259 -10.51 16.77 -17.52
CA HIS A 259 -11.90 17.14 -17.21
C HIS A 259 -12.52 16.22 -16.16
N MET A 260 -12.19 14.93 -16.17
CA MET A 260 -12.66 14.00 -15.17
C MET A 260 -12.05 14.33 -13.79
N ALA A 261 -10.75 14.60 -13.70
CA ALA A 261 -10.08 15.05 -12.48
C ALA A 261 -10.70 16.33 -11.91
N GLN A 262 -10.98 17.30 -12.78
CA GLN A 262 -11.66 18.55 -12.43
C GLN A 262 -13.09 18.30 -11.91
N ALA A 263 -13.84 17.39 -12.54
CA ALA A 263 -15.20 17.06 -12.13
C ALA A 263 -15.27 16.43 -10.72
N VAL A 264 -14.22 15.73 -10.28
CA VAL A 264 -14.13 15.19 -8.91
C VAL A 264 -13.40 16.13 -7.95
N GLY A 265 -12.89 17.26 -8.43
CA GLY A 265 -12.20 18.25 -7.58
C GLY A 265 -10.81 17.82 -7.10
N VAL A 266 -10.18 16.83 -7.75
CA VAL A 266 -8.85 16.33 -7.38
C VAL A 266 -7.78 16.96 -8.28
N PRO A 267 -6.72 17.59 -7.74
CA PRO A 267 -5.68 18.22 -8.54
C PRO A 267 -4.80 17.19 -9.24
N ILE A 268 -4.36 17.50 -10.47
CA ILE A 268 -3.28 16.77 -11.12
C ILE A 268 -1.97 17.35 -10.59
N VAL A 269 -1.18 16.51 -9.94
CA VAL A 269 0.06 16.91 -9.25
C VAL A 269 1.29 16.74 -10.11
N GLY A 270 1.19 16.00 -11.21
CA GLY A 270 2.28 15.87 -12.17
C GLY A 270 1.97 14.95 -13.33
N VAL A 271 2.81 15.06 -14.36
CA VAL A 271 2.73 14.26 -15.58
C VAL A 271 3.99 13.39 -15.68
N VAL A 272 3.83 12.13 -16.03
CA VAL A 272 4.93 11.22 -16.41
C VAL A 272 4.73 10.83 -17.88
N GLU A 273 5.71 11.15 -18.71
CA GLU A 273 5.74 10.66 -20.08
C GLU A 273 6.55 9.37 -20.15
N ASN A 274 5.87 8.25 -20.23
CA ASN A 274 6.52 6.95 -20.39
C ASN A 274 6.79 6.64 -21.86
N MET A 275 7.77 5.77 -22.13
CA MET A 275 8.19 5.41 -23.50
C MET A 275 8.63 6.62 -24.34
N ALA A 276 9.20 7.63 -23.69
CA ALA A 276 9.57 8.91 -24.32
C ALA A 276 10.66 8.74 -25.38
N TYR A 277 11.59 7.83 -25.15
CA TYR A 277 12.72 7.54 -26.05
C TYR A 277 13.26 6.13 -25.79
N PHE A 278 14.07 5.66 -26.71
CA PHE A 278 14.90 4.46 -26.58
C PHE A 278 16.38 4.87 -26.63
N ILE A 279 17.20 4.32 -25.76
CA ILE A 279 18.65 4.53 -25.77
C ILE A 279 19.28 3.34 -26.52
N CYS A 280 19.90 3.62 -27.66
CA CYS A 280 20.61 2.59 -28.42
C CYS A 280 21.81 2.07 -27.62
N PRO A 281 21.88 0.77 -27.32
CA PRO A 281 22.97 0.22 -26.49
C PRO A 281 24.34 0.38 -27.13
N ASP A 282 24.42 0.37 -28.47
CA ASP A 282 25.71 0.44 -29.19
C ASP A 282 26.26 1.86 -29.26
N THR A 283 25.38 2.87 -29.34
CA THR A 283 25.81 4.25 -29.62
C THR A 283 25.50 5.24 -28.48
N GLY A 284 24.69 4.84 -27.50
CA GLY A 284 24.18 5.73 -26.45
C GLY A 284 23.21 6.83 -26.94
N LYS A 285 22.87 6.84 -28.23
CA LYS A 285 21.98 7.86 -28.80
C LYS A 285 20.52 7.60 -28.45
N ARG A 286 19.78 8.67 -28.17
CA ARG A 286 18.34 8.61 -27.96
C ARG A 286 17.62 8.56 -29.31
N HIS A 287 16.68 7.63 -29.44
CA HIS A 287 15.77 7.48 -30.56
C HIS A 287 14.33 7.66 -30.10
N PHE A 288 13.59 8.52 -30.80
CA PHE A 288 12.19 8.81 -30.49
C PHE A 288 11.29 7.88 -31.30
N ILE A 289 11.09 6.66 -30.82
CA ILE A 289 10.39 5.57 -31.52
C ILE A 289 8.94 5.98 -31.84
N PHE A 290 8.27 6.70 -30.94
CA PHE A 290 6.89 7.19 -31.11
C PHE A 290 6.80 8.63 -31.62
N GLY A 291 7.87 9.15 -32.19
CA GLY A 291 7.95 10.52 -32.67
C GLY A 291 8.33 11.53 -31.55
N PRO A 292 8.27 12.83 -31.88
CA PRO A 292 8.61 13.89 -30.92
C PRO A 292 7.63 13.89 -29.73
N SER A 293 8.12 14.29 -28.58
CA SER A 293 7.30 14.45 -27.37
C SER A 293 6.29 15.59 -27.52
N HIS A 294 5.05 15.34 -27.12
CA HIS A 294 3.99 16.33 -26.98
C HIS A 294 3.69 16.66 -25.51
N VAL A 295 4.58 16.30 -24.59
CA VAL A 295 4.34 16.43 -23.15
C VAL A 295 4.09 17.87 -22.71
N SER A 296 4.68 18.87 -23.37
CA SER A 296 4.44 20.27 -23.07
C SER A 296 2.97 20.69 -23.23
N GLU A 297 2.29 20.16 -24.26
CA GLU A 297 0.84 20.38 -24.45
C GLU A 297 0.04 19.70 -23.34
N VAL A 298 0.46 18.49 -22.95
CA VAL A 298 -0.15 17.73 -21.86
C VAL A 298 0.00 18.47 -20.53
N MET A 299 1.19 18.98 -20.22
CA MET A 299 1.47 19.77 -19.02
C MET A 299 0.60 21.02 -18.93
N LEU A 300 0.51 21.78 -20.04
CA LEU A 300 -0.34 22.98 -20.13
C LEU A 300 -1.82 22.63 -19.91
N THR A 301 -2.28 21.56 -20.53
CA THR A 301 -3.67 21.11 -20.40
C THR A 301 -3.98 20.62 -18.99
N ALA A 302 -3.05 19.90 -18.36
CA ALA A 302 -3.19 19.38 -17.01
C ALA A 302 -2.97 20.45 -15.93
N GLY A 303 -2.34 21.58 -16.28
CA GLY A 303 -1.92 22.57 -15.31
C GLY A 303 -0.89 22.03 -14.30
N ALA A 304 -0.07 21.04 -14.71
CA ALA A 304 0.79 20.28 -13.82
C ALA A 304 2.21 20.12 -14.39
N PRO A 305 3.24 20.02 -13.53
CA PRO A 305 4.63 19.87 -13.97
C PRO A 305 4.91 18.49 -14.56
N LEU A 306 5.95 18.39 -15.36
CA LEU A 306 6.55 17.12 -15.77
C LEU A 306 7.35 16.55 -14.58
N LEU A 307 7.00 15.34 -14.15
CA LEU A 307 7.75 14.63 -13.12
C LEU A 307 8.95 13.88 -13.70
N ALA A 308 8.75 13.21 -14.83
CA ALA A 308 9.82 12.52 -15.57
C ALA A 308 9.40 12.14 -16.99
N GLN A 309 10.42 11.92 -17.85
CA GLN A 309 10.32 11.17 -19.09
C GLN A 309 11.07 9.86 -18.93
N LEU A 310 10.38 8.73 -19.09
CA LEU A 310 10.96 7.39 -18.91
C LEU A 310 11.26 6.76 -20.27
N PRO A 311 12.38 6.02 -20.40
CA PRO A 311 12.76 5.37 -21.64
C PRO A 311 11.93 4.11 -21.93
N ILE A 312 11.99 3.64 -23.17
CA ILE A 312 11.69 2.26 -23.50
C ILE A 312 12.91 1.43 -23.11
N ASP A 313 12.73 0.47 -22.21
CA ASP A 313 13.82 -0.39 -21.73
C ASP A 313 13.35 -1.86 -21.63
N SER A 314 13.99 -2.73 -22.41
CA SER A 314 13.66 -4.15 -22.42
C SER A 314 14.07 -4.88 -21.14
N GLN A 315 15.09 -4.37 -20.42
CA GLN A 315 15.50 -4.96 -19.14
C GLN A 315 14.44 -4.66 -18.07
N VAL A 316 13.89 -3.44 -18.06
CA VAL A 316 12.77 -3.10 -17.17
C VAL A 316 11.59 -4.02 -17.44
N ALA A 317 11.22 -4.22 -18.71
CA ALA A 317 10.14 -5.13 -19.07
C ALA A 317 10.39 -6.56 -18.56
N ALA A 318 11.57 -7.11 -18.82
CA ALA A 318 11.95 -8.44 -18.36
C ALA A 318 11.96 -8.58 -16.83
N MET A 319 12.39 -7.54 -16.09
CA MET A 319 12.33 -7.52 -14.63
C MET A 319 10.89 -7.48 -14.11
N CYS A 320 10.02 -6.72 -14.76
CA CYS A 320 8.60 -6.66 -14.42
C CYS A 320 7.90 -8.01 -14.67
N ASP A 321 8.16 -8.65 -15.81
CA ASP A 321 7.64 -9.99 -16.14
C ASP A 321 8.12 -11.05 -15.15
N ALA A 322 9.32 -10.87 -14.58
CA ALA A 322 9.88 -11.75 -13.54
C ALA A 322 9.43 -11.40 -12.11
N GLY A 323 8.51 -10.43 -11.92
CA GLY A 323 8.06 -9.99 -10.60
C GLY A 323 9.14 -9.31 -9.76
N LYS A 324 10.06 -8.60 -10.40
CA LYS A 324 11.26 -8.02 -9.78
C LYS A 324 11.34 -6.50 -9.95
N ILE A 325 10.20 -5.81 -10.02
CA ILE A 325 10.16 -4.35 -10.19
C ILE A 325 10.99 -3.60 -9.14
N GLU A 326 11.05 -4.15 -7.93
CA GLU A 326 11.84 -3.60 -6.83
C GLU A 326 13.35 -3.62 -7.07
N THR A 327 13.84 -4.32 -8.09
CA THR A 327 15.26 -4.34 -8.47
C THR A 327 15.59 -3.44 -9.65
N VAL A 328 14.56 -2.84 -10.27
CA VAL A 328 14.73 -1.92 -11.40
C VAL A 328 15.51 -0.68 -10.98
N THR A 329 16.48 -0.31 -11.81
CA THR A 329 17.25 0.92 -11.69
C THR A 329 17.20 1.66 -13.03
N LEU A 330 16.68 2.87 -13.02
CA LEU A 330 16.69 3.81 -14.15
C LEU A 330 17.29 5.13 -13.69
N ALA A 331 18.05 5.77 -14.54
CA ALA A 331 18.67 7.09 -14.25
C ALA A 331 17.64 8.18 -13.97
N GLU A 332 16.41 8.00 -14.44
CA GLU A 332 15.29 8.94 -14.31
C GLU A 332 14.56 8.83 -12.97
N ILE A 333 14.71 7.72 -12.23
CA ILE A 333 13.99 7.46 -10.97
C ILE A 333 14.27 8.54 -9.90
N PRO A 334 15.52 8.97 -9.65
CA PRO A 334 15.77 10.02 -8.65
C PRO A 334 15.08 11.34 -8.99
N ALA A 335 15.04 11.73 -10.27
CA ALA A 335 14.35 12.94 -10.70
C ALA A 335 12.82 12.81 -10.55
N LEU A 336 12.26 11.67 -10.96
CA LEU A 336 10.84 11.33 -10.77
C LEU A 336 10.43 11.44 -9.29
N LEU A 337 11.21 10.82 -8.42
CA LEU A 337 10.93 10.76 -7.00
C LEU A 337 10.99 12.17 -6.36
N ASN A 338 12.05 12.92 -6.63
CA ASN A 338 12.21 14.28 -6.09
C ASN A 338 11.06 15.20 -6.53
N ALA A 339 10.70 15.17 -7.82
CA ALA A 339 9.60 15.96 -8.35
C ALA A 339 8.26 15.54 -7.72
N PHE A 340 8.03 14.23 -7.52
CA PHE A 340 6.83 13.71 -6.88
C PHE A 340 6.72 14.15 -5.42
N ILE A 341 7.78 14.01 -4.62
CA ILE A 341 7.77 14.41 -3.19
C ILE A 341 7.54 15.92 -3.05
N GLN A 342 8.09 16.74 -3.95
CA GLN A 342 7.83 18.18 -3.97
C GLN A 342 6.37 18.51 -4.31
N ALA A 343 5.75 17.75 -5.22
CA ALA A 343 4.37 17.97 -5.63
C ALA A 343 3.36 17.46 -4.58
N VAL A 344 3.72 16.42 -3.82
CA VAL A 344 2.85 15.79 -2.81
C VAL A 344 3.63 15.56 -1.52
N PRO A 345 4.00 16.61 -0.79
CA PRO A 345 4.75 16.44 0.45
C PRO A 345 3.91 15.78 1.54
N VAL A 346 4.53 14.90 2.32
CA VAL A 346 3.95 14.40 3.59
C VAL A 346 4.13 15.45 4.68
N THR A 347 3.13 15.60 5.54
CA THR A 347 3.15 16.61 6.62
C THR A 347 4.05 16.21 7.78
N GLU A 348 4.08 14.92 8.10
CA GLU A 348 4.94 14.33 9.13
C GLU A 348 5.42 12.97 8.63
N ARG A 349 6.75 12.79 8.57
CA ARG A 349 7.33 11.50 8.20
C ARG A 349 7.24 10.57 9.41
N ARG A 350 6.70 9.38 9.22
CA ARG A 350 6.58 8.40 10.29
C ARG A 350 7.86 7.58 10.41
N PRO A 351 8.30 7.23 11.63
CA PRO A 351 9.43 6.33 11.81
C PRO A 351 9.11 4.95 11.21
N ALA A 352 10.11 4.37 10.57
CA ALA A 352 10.04 3.03 9.96
C ALA A 352 9.90 1.93 11.03
#